data_b7d91d1f4a4dcc1d93d82b38406225de
#
_entry.id   b7d91d1f4a4dcc1d93d82b38406225de
#
_cell.length_a   1.000
_cell.length_b   1.000
_cell.length_c   1.000
_cell.angle_alpha   90.00
_cell.angle_beta   90.00
_cell.angle_gamma   90.00
#
_symmetry.space_group_name_H-M   'P 1'
#
loop_
_entity.id
_entity.type
_entity.pdbx_description
1 polymer ?
#
loop_
_entity_poly.entity_id
_entity_poly.type
_entity_poly.pdbx_seq_one_letter_code
_entity_poly.pdbx_strand_id
1 'polypeptide(L)'
;MSLTALVDGGGTKTRVRFLNQADQTVVSEVVTGPSNLGLGAGSCWKQIREAIDLAGFPTPTKCVAGMAGSEYVAERSEFLSKAPCETLLVSDRDSGLFGAHLGASGGCLTVGTGVAFAWIDEFGQLSRRGGFGFVLGDQGGGAWIGWRVLQELMRLEDRDGLNQSHRDLVEKLGIGETVNQWMQFANQAGPRDFASLAKAIVESEEQVSLSQDILAEGLLELGRVIQDFPKHLPIVVVGGLSGVYAPRIKAQGYQVADPNGDALDGLAYIDQHLQELTVEHWMSYA
;
A
#
# COMPACT_ATOMS: atom_id res chain seq x y z
N MET A 1 1.07 27.28 -20.11
CA MET A 1 1.55 26.80 -18.80
C MET A 1 1.99 25.37 -18.99
N SER A 2 3.22 25.03 -18.68
CA SER A 2 3.72 23.67 -18.75
C SER A 2 3.47 23.00 -17.39
N LEU A 3 2.87 21.80 -17.40
CA LEU A 3 2.46 21.09 -16.19
C LEU A 3 3.17 19.74 -16.05
N THR A 4 3.53 19.42 -14.82
CA THR A 4 3.86 18.04 -14.39
C THR A 4 2.68 17.45 -13.65
N ALA A 5 2.25 16.24 -14.02
CA ALA A 5 1.29 15.46 -13.25
C ALA A 5 2.05 14.49 -12.34
N LEU A 6 1.86 14.60 -11.03
CA LEU A 6 2.28 13.60 -10.05
C LEU A 6 1.10 12.67 -9.79
N VAL A 7 1.29 11.36 -9.97
CA VAL A 7 0.21 10.36 -9.90
C VAL A 7 0.54 9.32 -8.83
N ASP A 8 -0.30 9.25 -7.80
CA ASP A 8 -0.27 8.19 -6.79
C ASP A 8 -1.41 7.20 -7.10
N GLY A 9 -1.05 6.08 -7.73
CA GLY A 9 -1.99 5.11 -8.30
C GLY A 9 -2.07 3.83 -7.47
N GLY A 10 -3.16 3.70 -6.73
CA GLY A 10 -3.39 2.57 -5.84
C GLY A 10 -4.54 1.67 -6.28
N GLY A 11 -4.73 0.63 -5.50
CA GLY A 11 -5.80 -0.34 -5.70
C GLY A 11 -7.21 0.21 -5.45
N THR A 12 -7.40 1.36 -4.80
CA THR A 12 -8.72 1.89 -4.40
C THR A 12 -9.03 3.23 -5.07
N LYS A 13 -8.02 4.07 -5.23
CA LYS A 13 -8.12 5.43 -5.78
C LYS A 13 -6.83 5.81 -6.48
N THR A 14 -6.91 6.83 -7.31
CA THR A 14 -5.78 7.53 -7.93
C THR A 14 -5.82 8.97 -7.45
N ARG A 15 -4.71 9.49 -6.93
CA ARG A 15 -4.53 10.90 -6.65
C ARG A 15 -3.63 11.50 -7.71
N VAL A 16 -4.03 12.62 -8.27
CA VAL A 16 -3.23 13.34 -9.27
C VAL A 16 -3.06 14.78 -8.81
N ARG A 17 -1.81 15.19 -8.60
CA ARG A 17 -1.42 16.57 -8.27
C ARG A 17 -0.76 17.19 -9.47
N PHE A 18 -1.21 18.36 -9.86
CA PHE A 18 -0.64 19.11 -10.97
C PHE A 18 0.28 20.21 -10.45
N LEU A 19 1.51 20.24 -10.95
CA LEU A 19 2.49 21.27 -10.63
C LEU A 19 2.76 22.14 -11.85
N ASN A 20 2.90 23.44 -11.62
CA ASN A 20 3.49 24.35 -12.58
C ASN A 20 4.99 24.05 -12.67
N GLN A 21 5.50 23.73 -13.87
CA GLN A 21 6.94 23.38 -14.05
C GLN A 21 7.89 24.55 -13.77
N ALA A 22 7.43 25.80 -13.94
CA ALA A 22 8.30 26.95 -13.80
C ALA A 22 8.70 27.25 -12.34
N ASP A 23 7.78 27.02 -11.40
CA ASP A 23 7.95 27.38 -10.00
C ASP A 23 7.60 26.25 -9.01
N GLN A 24 7.25 25.07 -9.54
CA GLN A 24 6.88 23.89 -8.77
C GLN A 24 5.66 24.09 -7.85
N THR A 25 4.86 25.12 -8.08
CA THR A 25 3.64 25.36 -7.28
C THR A 25 2.55 24.36 -7.62
N VAL A 26 1.82 23.91 -6.59
CA VAL A 26 0.63 23.07 -6.75
C VAL A 26 -0.50 23.90 -7.32
N VAL A 27 -1.03 23.52 -8.47
CA VAL A 27 -2.14 24.23 -9.13
C VAL A 27 -3.48 23.52 -8.97
N SER A 28 -3.48 22.20 -8.78
CA SER A 28 -4.69 21.41 -8.52
C SER A 28 -4.33 20.04 -7.97
N GLU A 29 -5.27 19.42 -7.24
CA GLU A 29 -5.22 18.01 -6.87
C GLU A 29 -6.61 17.37 -7.10
N VAL A 30 -6.64 16.21 -7.77
CA VAL A 30 -7.87 15.51 -8.15
C VAL A 30 -7.76 14.05 -7.72
N VAL A 31 -8.89 13.47 -7.30
CA VAL A 31 -9.00 12.06 -6.95
C VAL A 31 -9.96 11.37 -7.91
N THR A 32 -9.53 10.25 -8.48
CA THR A 32 -10.34 9.39 -9.37
C THR A 32 -10.35 7.94 -8.88
N GLY A 33 -10.86 7.02 -9.69
CA GLY A 33 -10.96 5.61 -9.38
C GLY A 33 -9.60 4.87 -9.29
N PRO A 34 -9.61 3.56 -9.10
CA PRO A 34 -8.40 2.76 -8.93
C PRO A 34 -7.53 2.71 -10.20
N SER A 35 -6.20 2.71 -10.02
CA SER A 35 -5.22 2.61 -11.10
C SER A 35 -4.02 1.71 -10.78
N ASN A 36 -4.23 0.61 -10.05
CA ASN A 36 -3.21 -0.44 -9.93
C ASN A 36 -2.92 -1.04 -11.32
N LEU A 37 -1.64 -1.24 -11.67
CA LEU A 37 -1.25 -1.74 -12.99
C LEU A 37 -1.79 -3.13 -13.31
N GLY A 38 -2.07 -3.96 -12.30
CA GLY A 38 -2.79 -5.22 -12.48
C GLY A 38 -4.21 -5.10 -13.04
N LEU A 39 -4.79 -3.88 -13.08
CA LEU A 39 -6.06 -3.60 -13.75
C LEU A 39 -5.89 -3.30 -15.25
N GLY A 40 -4.65 -3.32 -15.74
CA GLY A 40 -4.25 -3.02 -17.11
C GLY A 40 -3.95 -1.53 -17.34
N ALA A 41 -2.95 -1.27 -18.16
CA ALA A 41 -2.44 0.07 -18.48
C ALA A 41 -3.52 1.01 -19.03
N GLY A 42 -4.44 0.48 -19.85
CA GLY A 42 -5.56 1.27 -20.40
C GLY A 42 -6.48 1.82 -19.31
N SER A 43 -6.79 1.01 -18.29
CA SER A 43 -7.61 1.41 -17.14
C SER A 43 -6.90 2.49 -16.32
N CYS A 44 -5.59 2.34 -16.07
CA CYS A 44 -4.80 3.31 -15.34
C CYS A 44 -4.76 4.66 -16.05
N TRP A 45 -4.44 4.67 -17.35
CA TRP A 45 -4.45 5.90 -18.14
C TRP A 45 -5.85 6.54 -18.28
N LYS A 46 -6.91 5.74 -18.22
CA LYS A 46 -8.28 6.28 -18.16
C LYS A 46 -8.48 7.11 -16.91
N GLN A 47 -8.06 6.63 -15.73
CA GLN A 47 -8.19 7.36 -14.47
C GLN A 47 -7.34 8.63 -14.44
N ILE A 48 -6.12 8.59 -15.00
CA ILE A 48 -5.25 9.76 -15.10
C ILE A 48 -5.85 10.80 -16.05
N ARG A 49 -6.38 10.40 -17.22
CA ARG A 49 -7.07 11.30 -18.15
C ARG A 49 -8.31 11.93 -17.53
N GLU A 50 -9.11 11.15 -16.82
CA GLU A 50 -10.27 11.66 -16.08
C GLU A 50 -9.85 12.76 -15.08
N ALA A 51 -8.73 12.58 -14.37
CA ALA A 51 -8.21 13.60 -13.47
C ALA A 51 -7.76 14.88 -14.21
N ILE A 52 -7.15 14.74 -15.39
CA ILE A 52 -6.76 15.87 -16.26
C ILE A 52 -8.00 16.65 -16.71
N ASP A 53 -9.03 15.93 -17.17
CA ASP A 53 -10.29 16.52 -17.65
C ASP A 53 -11.03 17.24 -16.52
N LEU A 54 -11.11 16.62 -15.33
CA LEU A 54 -11.72 17.23 -14.15
C LEU A 54 -10.99 18.49 -13.67
N ALA A 55 -9.66 18.53 -13.81
CA ALA A 55 -8.85 19.70 -13.50
C ALA A 55 -8.99 20.80 -14.56
N GLY A 56 -9.54 20.51 -15.73
CA GLY A 56 -9.69 21.45 -16.84
C GLY A 56 -8.37 21.84 -17.52
N PHE A 57 -7.35 20.98 -17.44
CA PHE A 57 -6.03 21.23 -18.01
C PHE A 57 -5.83 20.50 -19.35
N PRO A 58 -4.95 21.03 -20.22
CA PRO A 58 -4.42 20.25 -21.34
C PRO A 58 -3.57 19.09 -20.81
N THR A 59 -3.29 18.10 -21.66
CA THR A 59 -2.36 17.01 -21.33
C THR A 59 -1.03 17.58 -20.80
N PRO A 60 -0.60 17.17 -19.58
CA PRO A 60 0.69 17.59 -19.03
C PRO A 60 1.85 17.20 -19.94
N THR A 61 2.93 17.95 -19.90
CA THR A 61 4.14 17.64 -20.68
C THR A 61 4.98 16.54 -20.02
N LYS A 62 4.78 16.35 -18.70
CA LYS A 62 5.46 15.32 -17.90
C LYS A 62 4.49 14.66 -16.91
N CYS A 63 4.67 13.37 -16.72
CA CYS A 63 3.98 12.57 -15.71
C CYS A 63 5.00 11.83 -14.85
N VAL A 64 4.88 11.91 -13.52
CA VAL A 64 5.67 11.12 -12.57
C VAL A 64 4.68 10.27 -11.78
N ALA A 65 4.70 8.96 -11.98
CA ALA A 65 3.70 8.05 -11.48
C ALA A 65 4.29 7.04 -10.51
N GLY A 66 3.80 7.02 -9.27
CA GLY A 66 4.00 5.97 -8.27
C GLY A 66 2.82 5.00 -8.33
N MET A 67 3.04 3.79 -8.85
CA MET A 67 1.93 2.89 -9.17
C MET A 67 2.10 1.53 -8.49
N ALA A 68 1.04 1.10 -7.80
CA ALA A 68 0.96 -0.29 -7.35
C ALA A 68 1.00 -1.24 -8.55
N GLY A 69 1.79 -2.33 -8.42
CA GLY A 69 1.98 -3.31 -9.49
C GLY A 69 3.02 -2.91 -10.54
N SER A 70 3.80 -1.87 -10.30
CA SER A 70 4.89 -1.44 -11.21
C SER A 70 6.08 -2.39 -11.23
N GLU A 71 6.12 -3.37 -10.36
CA GLU A 71 7.10 -4.46 -10.32
C GLU A 71 6.93 -5.45 -11.48
N TYR A 72 5.72 -5.56 -12.04
CA TYR A 72 5.46 -6.45 -13.17
C TYR A 72 5.96 -5.83 -14.48
N VAL A 73 6.98 -6.45 -15.08
CA VAL A 73 7.69 -5.92 -16.25
C VAL A 73 6.76 -5.68 -17.45
N ALA A 74 5.82 -6.60 -17.71
CA ALA A 74 4.88 -6.51 -18.83
C ALA A 74 3.94 -5.32 -18.67
N GLU A 75 3.31 -5.19 -17.50
CA GLU A 75 2.36 -4.11 -17.16
C GLU A 75 3.05 -2.75 -17.15
N ARG A 76 4.27 -2.70 -16.60
CA ARG A 76 5.13 -1.51 -16.63
C ARG A 76 5.41 -1.07 -18.07
N SER A 77 5.84 -1.99 -18.92
CA SER A 77 6.17 -1.70 -20.32
C SER A 77 4.93 -1.25 -21.09
N GLU A 78 3.80 -1.90 -20.88
CA GLU A 78 2.52 -1.51 -21.50
C GLU A 78 2.07 -0.10 -21.05
N PHE A 79 2.18 0.22 -19.75
CA PHE A 79 1.83 1.54 -19.23
C PHE A 79 2.69 2.64 -19.87
N LEU A 80 4.01 2.46 -19.91
CA LEU A 80 4.94 3.41 -20.52
C LEU A 80 4.72 3.56 -22.03
N SER A 81 4.42 2.46 -22.74
CA SER A 81 4.17 2.50 -24.20
C SER A 81 2.91 3.28 -24.58
N LYS A 82 1.94 3.40 -23.65
CA LYS A 82 0.68 4.14 -23.84
C LYS A 82 0.72 5.56 -23.28
N ALA A 83 1.89 6.00 -22.79
CA ALA A 83 2.03 7.30 -22.17
C ALA A 83 1.81 8.43 -23.19
N PRO A 84 0.96 9.43 -22.89
CA PRO A 84 0.70 10.57 -23.77
C PRO A 84 1.77 11.66 -23.69
N CYS A 85 2.71 11.57 -22.76
CA CYS A 85 3.75 12.53 -22.49
C CYS A 85 5.01 11.84 -21.92
N GLU A 86 6.07 12.59 -21.69
CA GLU A 86 7.23 12.09 -20.94
C GLU A 86 6.77 11.52 -19.61
N THR A 87 7.08 10.25 -19.32
CA THR A 87 6.57 9.57 -18.14
C THR A 87 7.66 8.82 -17.40
N LEU A 88 7.84 9.17 -16.11
CA LEU A 88 8.62 8.40 -15.14
C LEU A 88 7.65 7.52 -14.35
N LEU A 89 7.93 6.23 -14.28
CA LEU A 89 7.15 5.27 -13.49
C LEU A 89 8.02 4.67 -12.39
N VAL A 90 7.58 4.84 -11.15
CA VAL A 90 8.19 4.24 -9.95
C VAL A 90 7.15 3.39 -9.20
N SER A 91 7.57 2.63 -8.19
CA SER A 91 6.61 1.91 -7.35
C SER A 91 5.91 2.86 -6.36
N ASP A 92 4.69 2.50 -5.97
CA ASP A 92 3.94 3.17 -4.90
C ASP A 92 4.68 3.08 -3.55
N ARG A 93 5.43 2.01 -3.33
CA ARG A 93 6.31 1.83 -2.18
C ARG A 93 7.44 2.86 -2.15
N ASP A 94 8.09 3.11 -3.30
CA ASP A 94 9.18 4.07 -3.38
C ASP A 94 8.66 5.52 -3.23
N SER A 95 7.54 5.86 -3.88
CA SER A 95 6.91 7.17 -3.69
C SER A 95 6.51 7.40 -2.22
N GLY A 96 6.00 6.37 -1.54
CA GLY A 96 5.70 6.43 -0.12
C GLY A 96 6.94 6.65 0.76
N LEU A 97 8.04 5.93 0.49
CA LEU A 97 9.30 6.09 1.22
C LEU A 97 9.88 7.51 1.05
N PHE A 98 9.96 7.98 -0.20
CA PHE A 98 10.48 9.32 -0.47
C PHE A 98 9.56 10.41 0.07
N GLY A 99 8.25 10.21 0.11
CA GLY A 99 7.30 11.09 0.78
C GLY A 99 7.52 11.13 2.29
N ALA A 100 7.71 9.96 2.90
CA ALA A 100 7.91 9.85 4.34
C ALA A 100 9.19 10.54 4.83
N HIS A 101 10.28 10.48 4.05
CA HIS A 101 11.60 10.90 4.52
C HIS A 101 12.25 12.01 3.67
N LEU A 102 11.71 12.37 2.50
CA LEU A 102 12.26 13.38 1.57
C LEU A 102 13.76 13.15 1.32
N GLY A 103 14.12 11.89 1.04
CA GLY A 103 15.49 11.47 0.77
C GLY A 103 16.40 11.24 1.98
N ALA A 104 15.96 11.57 3.18
CA ALA A 104 16.70 11.23 4.39
C ALA A 104 16.65 9.73 4.70
N SER A 105 17.62 9.24 5.48
CA SER A 105 17.67 7.85 5.94
C SER A 105 16.46 7.53 6.83
N GLY A 106 15.83 6.39 6.58
CA GLY A 106 14.64 5.94 7.29
C GLY A 106 13.85 4.90 6.52
N GLY A 107 12.86 4.30 7.16
CA GLY A 107 12.02 3.26 6.60
C GLY A 107 10.55 3.66 6.47
N CYS A 108 9.87 3.19 5.42
CA CYS A 108 8.44 3.33 5.26
C CYS A 108 7.80 1.94 5.14
N LEU A 109 7.03 1.56 6.16
CA LEU A 109 6.25 0.34 6.21
C LEU A 109 4.80 0.66 5.86
N THR A 110 4.36 0.18 4.71
CA THR A 110 2.96 0.27 4.30
C THR A 110 2.22 -0.98 4.77
N VAL A 111 1.18 -0.79 5.61
CA VAL A 111 0.29 -1.87 6.07
C VAL A 111 -1.15 -1.46 5.76
N GLY A 112 -1.62 -1.89 4.60
CA GLY A 112 -2.97 -1.65 4.09
C GLY A 112 -3.66 -2.97 3.75
N THR A 113 -4.19 -3.10 2.55
CA THR A 113 -4.66 -4.39 2.02
C THR A 113 -3.53 -5.42 2.03
N GLY A 114 -2.33 -5.03 1.57
CA GLY A 114 -1.11 -5.79 1.62
C GLY A 114 -0.04 -5.14 2.49
N VAL A 115 1.19 -5.66 2.41
CA VAL A 115 2.37 -5.21 3.17
C VAL A 115 3.54 -4.97 2.23
N ALA A 116 4.14 -3.78 2.32
CA ALA A 116 5.37 -3.45 1.63
C ALA A 116 6.27 -2.61 2.53
N PHE A 117 7.57 -2.81 2.44
CA PHE A 117 8.55 -2.07 3.20
C PHE A 117 9.70 -1.63 2.30
N ALA A 118 10.12 -0.38 2.44
CA ALA A 118 11.35 0.12 1.84
C ALA A 118 12.07 1.04 2.83
N TRP A 119 13.39 1.14 2.71
CA TRP A 119 14.19 2.04 3.53
C TRP A 119 15.43 2.53 2.80
N ILE A 120 15.90 3.71 3.20
CA ILE A 120 17.19 4.27 2.83
C ILE A 120 18.09 4.19 4.07
N ASP A 121 19.25 3.55 3.93
CA ASP A 121 20.22 3.47 5.02
C ASP A 121 21.08 4.75 5.18
N GLU A 122 21.99 4.76 6.14
CA GLU A 122 22.89 5.90 6.41
C GLU A 122 23.87 6.20 5.26
N PHE A 123 24.04 5.24 4.35
CA PHE A 123 24.89 5.37 3.15
C PHE A 123 24.11 5.77 1.89
N GLY A 124 22.79 6.00 2.01
CA GLY A 124 21.91 6.32 0.91
C GLY A 124 21.47 5.10 0.09
N GLN A 125 21.75 3.88 0.57
CA GLN A 125 21.37 2.66 -0.14
C GLN A 125 19.90 2.35 0.08
N LEU A 126 19.16 2.19 -1.01
CA LEU A 126 17.75 1.81 -1.01
C LEU A 126 17.60 0.30 -0.93
N SER A 127 16.78 -0.15 0.01
CA SER A 127 16.42 -1.57 0.20
C SER A 127 14.91 -1.76 0.25
N ARG A 128 14.44 -2.93 -0.14
CA ARG A 128 13.02 -3.26 -0.24
C ARG A 128 12.73 -4.65 0.31
N ARG A 129 11.55 -4.83 0.94
CA ARG A 129 11.02 -6.12 1.43
C ARG A 129 9.52 -6.18 1.23
N GLY A 130 8.97 -7.39 1.08
CA GLY A 130 7.53 -7.59 0.88
C GLY A 130 7.03 -7.06 -0.45
N GLY A 131 5.71 -6.82 -0.56
CA GLY A 131 5.09 -6.37 -1.81
C GLY A 131 4.92 -7.49 -2.84
N PHE A 132 4.93 -8.76 -2.41
CA PHE A 132 4.78 -9.93 -3.30
C PHE A 132 3.32 -10.28 -3.60
N GLY A 133 2.39 -9.48 -3.10
CA GLY A 133 0.95 -9.70 -3.25
C GLY A 133 0.38 -10.78 -2.32
N PHE A 134 -0.95 -10.84 -2.26
CA PHE A 134 -1.70 -11.61 -1.29
C PHE A 134 -1.39 -13.11 -1.27
N VAL A 135 -1.13 -13.72 -2.44
CA VAL A 135 -0.92 -15.17 -2.54
C VAL A 135 0.45 -15.60 -2.01
N LEU A 136 1.48 -14.80 -2.24
CA LEU A 136 2.88 -15.14 -1.90
C LEU A 136 3.43 -14.34 -0.73
N GLY A 137 2.77 -13.25 -0.36
CA GLY A 137 3.23 -12.30 0.63
C GLY A 137 2.07 -11.66 1.40
N ASP A 138 2.27 -10.40 1.78
CA ASP A 138 1.29 -9.54 2.44
C ASP A 138 0.85 -10.02 3.83
N GLN A 139 1.63 -10.92 4.47
CA GLN A 139 1.37 -11.39 5.83
C GLN A 139 1.34 -10.21 6.81
N GLY A 140 0.30 -10.15 7.62
CA GLY A 140 0.02 -9.03 8.54
C GLY A 140 -0.79 -7.90 7.91
N GLY A 141 -0.98 -7.89 6.59
CA GLY A 141 -1.88 -6.96 5.90
C GLY A 141 -3.35 -7.31 6.06
N GLY A 142 -4.23 -6.38 5.68
CA GLY A 142 -5.68 -6.53 5.85
C GLY A 142 -6.25 -7.75 5.15
N ALA A 143 -5.80 -8.05 3.93
CA ALA A 143 -6.24 -9.23 3.20
C ALA A 143 -5.85 -10.53 3.90
N TRP A 144 -4.62 -10.60 4.39
CA TRP A 144 -4.13 -11.74 5.15
C TRP A 144 -4.91 -11.90 6.47
N ILE A 145 -5.18 -10.82 7.21
CA ILE A 145 -5.98 -10.86 8.44
C ILE A 145 -7.37 -11.42 8.16
N GLY A 146 -8.06 -10.92 7.13
CA GLY A 146 -9.39 -11.41 6.75
C GLY A 146 -9.40 -12.86 6.31
N TRP A 147 -8.37 -13.30 5.60
CA TRP A 147 -8.21 -14.70 5.22
C TRP A 147 -7.92 -15.60 6.44
N ARG A 148 -7.06 -15.15 7.37
CA ARG A 148 -6.72 -15.89 8.60
C ARG A 148 -7.93 -16.08 9.51
N VAL A 149 -8.77 -15.06 9.69
CA VAL A 149 -9.96 -15.20 10.53
C VAL A 149 -10.91 -16.27 10.00
N LEU A 150 -11.12 -16.34 8.67
CA LEU A 150 -11.96 -17.38 8.08
C LEU A 150 -11.36 -18.77 8.28
N GLN A 151 -10.06 -18.93 8.13
CA GLN A 151 -9.40 -20.20 8.38
C GLN A 151 -9.59 -20.67 9.84
N GLU A 152 -9.40 -19.76 10.79
CA GLU A 152 -9.54 -20.13 12.21
C GLU A 152 -11.00 -20.40 12.61
N LEU A 153 -11.95 -19.62 12.09
CA LEU A 153 -13.37 -19.89 12.31
C LEU A 153 -13.78 -21.26 11.76
N MET A 154 -13.29 -21.64 10.58
CA MET A 154 -13.52 -22.96 10.00
C MET A 154 -12.93 -24.08 10.89
N ARG A 155 -11.70 -23.90 11.37
CA ARG A 155 -11.07 -24.89 12.28
C ARG A 155 -11.82 -25.04 13.59
N LEU A 156 -12.31 -23.94 14.16
CA LEU A 156 -13.09 -23.96 15.37
C LEU A 156 -14.44 -24.69 15.17
N GLU A 157 -15.12 -24.40 14.07
CA GLU A 157 -16.39 -25.06 13.75
C GLU A 157 -16.23 -26.56 13.52
N ASP A 158 -15.13 -26.98 12.87
CA ASP A 158 -14.83 -28.41 12.63
C ASP A 158 -14.52 -29.19 13.94
N ARG A 159 -14.02 -28.53 14.98
CA ARG A 159 -13.57 -29.20 16.22
C ARG A 159 -14.56 -29.12 17.34
N ASP A 160 -14.81 -27.91 17.82
CA ASP A 160 -15.48 -27.65 19.10
C ASP A 160 -16.75 -26.83 18.92
N GLY A 161 -16.98 -26.33 17.71
CA GLY A 161 -18.01 -25.34 17.41
C GLY A 161 -17.65 -23.93 17.90
N LEU A 162 -18.41 -22.94 17.43
CA LEU A 162 -18.20 -21.54 17.82
C LEU A 162 -18.84 -21.22 19.18
N ASN A 163 -18.11 -20.57 20.06
CA ASN A 163 -18.65 -19.96 21.26
C ASN A 163 -19.37 -18.62 20.93
N GLN A 164 -19.96 -17.97 21.94
CA GLN A 164 -20.73 -16.74 21.71
C GLN A 164 -19.86 -15.61 21.14
N SER A 165 -18.66 -15.38 21.67
CA SER A 165 -17.79 -14.31 21.15
C SER A 165 -17.36 -14.53 19.71
N HIS A 166 -17.20 -15.79 19.28
CA HIS A 166 -16.94 -16.11 17.87
C HIS A 166 -18.16 -15.83 16.99
N ARG A 167 -19.39 -16.12 17.46
CA ARG A 167 -20.63 -15.82 16.74
C ARG A 167 -20.85 -14.31 16.58
N ASP A 168 -20.59 -13.55 17.65
CA ASP A 168 -20.64 -12.07 17.61
C ASP A 168 -19.64 -11.50 16.61
N LEU A 169 -18.45 -12.11 16.49
CA LEU A 169 -17.47 -11.75 15.48
C LEU A 169 -17.97 -12.08 14.06
N VAL A 170 -18.53 -13.28 13.84
CA VAL A 170 -19.10 -13.68 12.55
C VAL A 170 -20.19 -12.72 12.09
N GLU A 171 -21.07 -12.27 12.99
CA GLU A 171 -22.08 -11.25 12.70
C GLU A 171 -21.43 -9.95 12.23
N LYS A 172 -20.39 -9.46 12.93
CA LYS A 172 -19.65 -8.25 12.55
C LYS A 172 -18.91 -8.39 11.20
N LEU A 173 -18.44 -9.59 10.85
CA LEU A 173 -17.81 -9.85 9.56
C LEU A 173 -18.78 -9.71 8.39
N GLY A 174 -20.08 -9.95 8.60
CA GLY A 174 -21.12 -9.78 7.59
C GLY A 174 -21.04 -10.75 6.40
N ILE A 175 -20.41 -11.90 6.59
CA ILE A 175 -20.18 -12.93 5.53
C ILE A 175 -21.20 -14.08 5.60
N GLY A 176 -22.25 -13.94 6.42
CA GLY A 176 -23.23 -14.97 6.71
C GLY A 176 -22.84 -15.83 7.93
N GLU A 177 -23.81 -16.64 8.40
CA GLU A 177 -23.71 -17.38 9.67
C GLU A 177 -23.34 -18.86 9.49
N THR A 178 -23.27 -19.34 8.25
CA THR A 178 -23.05 -20.76 7.96
C THR A 178 -21.71 -20.98 7.24
N VAL A 179 -21.11 -22.14 7.48
CA VAL A 179 -19.88 -22.60 6.80
C VAL A 179 -20.02 -22.51 5.27
N ASN A 180 -21.18 -22.87 4.73
CA ASN A 180 -21.40 -22.78 3.29
C ASN A 180 -21.32 -21.34 2.74
N GLN A 181 -21.85 -20.37 3.48
CA GLN A 181 -21.75 -18.95 3.11
C GLN A 181 -20.31 -18.45 3.17
N TRP A 182 -19.54 -18.86 4.17
CA TRP A 182 -18.10 -18.51 4.28
C TRP A 182 -17.30 -19.10 3.12
N MET A 183 -17.58 -20.37 2.74
CA MET A 183 -16.96 -20.99 1.57
C MET A 183 -17.31 -20.26 0.28
N GLN A 184 -18.58 -19.84 0.12
CA GLN A 184 -19.00 -19.06 -1.04
C GLN A 184 -18.30 -17.70 -1.10
N PHE A 185 -18.22 -16.99 0.03
CA PHE A 185 -17.47 -15.76 0.13
C PHE A 185 -16.00 -15.96 -0.28
N ALA A 186 -15.30 -16.93 0.34
CA ALA A 186 -13.90 -17.20 0.09
C ALA A 186 -13.59 -17.56 -1.38
N ASN A 187 -14.51 -18.30 -2.05
CA ASN A 187 -14.35 -18.67 -3.44
C ASN A 187 -14.52 -17.51 -4.45
N GLN A 188 -15.18 -16.43 -4.03
CA GLN A 188 -15.45 -15.26 -4.88
C GLN A 188 -14.59 -14.06 -4.50
N ALA A 189 -14.08 -14.04 -3.26
CA ALA A 189 -13.37 -12.91 -2.69
C ALA A 189 -11.98 -12.72 -3.30
N GLY A 190 -11.68 -11.49 -3.67
CA GLY A 190 -10.33 -11.03 -3.94
C GLY A 190 -9.67 -10.42 -2.69
N PRO A 191 -8.41 -9.97 -2.81
CA PRO A 191 -7.66 -9.40 -1.68
C PRO A 191 -8.37 -8.25 -0.97
N ARG A 192 -9.14 -7.44 -1.70
CA ARG A 192 -9.91 -6.33 -1.12
C ARG A 192 -11.07 -6.79 -0.27
N ASP A 193 -11.77 -7.85 -0.72
CA ASP A 193 -12.91 -8.41 -0.01
C ASP A 193 -12.43 -8.99 1.33
N PHE A 194 -11.33 -9.74 1.31
CA PHE A 194 -10.69 -10.19 2.55
C PHE A 194 -10.24 -9.02 3.43
N ALA A 195 -9.61 -7.98 2.86
CA ALA A 195 -9.16 -6.83 3.63
C ALA A 195 -10.30 -6.06 4.30
N SER A 196 -11.51 -6.09 3.74
CA SER A 196 -12.69 -5.46 4.34
C SER A 196 -13.05 -6.06 5.70
N LEU A 197 -12.70 -7.33 5.94
CA LEU A 197 -12.96 -8.03 7.19
C LEU A 197 -12.03 -7.57 8.33
N ALA A 198 -10.86 -7.01 8.01
CA ALA A 198 -9.85 -6.62 9.00
C ALA A 198 -10.38 -5.60 10.01
N LYS A 199 -11.30 -4.72 9.60
CA LYS A 199 -11.92 -3.74 10.50
C LYS A 199 -12.63 -4.40 11.66
N ALA A 200 -13.47 -5.41 11.40
CA ALA A 200 -14.20 -6.15 12.44
C ALA A 200 -13.24 -6.86 13.41
N ILE A 201 -12.11 -7.36 12.91
CA ILE A 201 -11.07 -8.00 13.74
C ILE A 201 -10.45 -6.97 14.69
N VAL A 202 -10.04 -5.82 14.17
CA VAL A 202 -9.45 -4.74 14.99
C VAL A 202 -10.43 -4.23 16.05
N GLU A 203 -11.69 -4.00 15.67
CA GLU A 203 -12.73 -3.51 16.60
C GLU A 203 -13.15 -4.55 17.65
N SER A 204 -12.83 -5.82 17.44
CA SER A 204 -13.16 -6.91 18.36
C SER A 204 -11.94 -7.40 19.18
N GLU A 205 -10.79 -6.76 19.06
CA GLU A 205 -9.55 -7.21 19.70
C GLU A 205 -9.67 -7.38 21.21
N GLU A 206 -10.31 -6.45 21.90
CA GLU A 206 -10.44 -6.49 23.35
C GLU A 206 -11.43 -7.56 23.86
N GLN A 207 -12.41 -7.96 23.03
CA GLN A 207 -13.50 -8.86 23.41
C GLN A 207 -13.31 -10.29 22.91
N VAL A 208 -12.52 -10.49 21.86
CA VAL A 208 -12.39 -11.77 21.15
C VAL A 208 -10.93 -12.20 21.10
N SER A 209 -10.59 -13.27 21.81
CA SER A 209 -9.21 -13.80 21.84
C SER A 209 -8.69 -14.16 20.44
N LEU A 210 -9.54 -14.70 19.56
CA LEU A 210 -9.20 -14.98 18.18
C LEU A 210 -8.69 -13.74 17.44
N SER A 211 -9.30 -12.58 17.67
CA SER A 211 -8.87 -11.30 17.08
C SER A 211 -7.50 -10.88 17.62
N GLN A 212 -7.26 -11.04 18.92
CA GLN A 212 -5.95 -10.79 19.55
C GLN A 212 -4.86 -11.66 18.93
N ASP A 213 -5.13 -12.96 18.80
CA ASP A 213 -4.17 -13.94 18.28
C ASP A 213 -3.78 -13.62 16.83
N ILE A 214 -4.76 -13.29 15.97
CA ILE A 214 -4.53 -12.96 14.58
C ILE A 214 -3.72 -11.66 14.44
N LEU A 215 -4.03 -10.62 15.22
CA LEU A 215 -3.29 -9.37 15.19
C LEU A 215 -1.87 -9.53 15.75
N ALA A 216 -1.68 -10.38 16.76
CA ALA A 216 -0.36 -10.72 17.29
C ALA A 216 0.47 -11.52 16.27
N GLU A 217 -0.13 -12.50 15.59
CA GLU A 217 0.51 -13.22 14.48
C GLU A 217 0.91 -12.26 13.36
N GLY A 218 0.02 -11.33 12.98
CA GLY A 218 0.30 -10.28 12.00
C GLY A 218 1.50 -9.40 12.40
N LEU A 219 1.60 -9.02 13.67
CA LEU A 219 2.75 -8.26 14.17
C LEU A 219 4.07 -9.05 14.06
N LEU A 220 4.05 -10.36 14.33
CA LEU A 220 5.22 -11.21 14.16
C LEU A 220 5.67 -11.26 12.69
N GLU A 221 4.72 -11.38 11.75
CA GLU A 221 5.03 -11.35 10.31
C GLU A 221 5.61 -9.99 9.88
N LEU A 222 5.04 -8.88 10.34
CA LEU A 222 5.61 -7.55 10.10
C LEU A 222 7.02 -7.42 10.68
N GLY A 223 7.26 -8.00 11.86
CA GLY A 223 8.59 -8.07 12.47
C GLY A 223 9.63 -8.74 11.55
N ARG A 224 9.24 -9.80 10.82
CA ARG A 224 10.12 -10.46 9.83
C ARG A 224 10.44 -9.56 8.64
N VAL A 225 9.47 -8.75 8.22
CA VAL A 225 9.66 -7.81 7.09
C VAL A 225 10.67 -6.72 7.46
N ILE A 226 10.63 -6.21 8.71
CA ILE A 226 11.47 -5.10 9.17
C ILE A 226 12.70 -5.55 9.97
N GLN A 227 12.99 -6.84 10.13
CA GLN A 227 14.02 -7.37 11.04
C GLN A 227 15.43 -6.83 10.78
N ASP A 228 15.78 -6.58 9.52
CA ASP A 228 17.11 -6.09 9.12
C ASP A 228 17.20 -4.56 9.12
N PHE A 229 16.10 -3.87 9.42
CA PHE A 229 16.08 -2.42 9.48
C PHE A 229 16.72 -1.90 10.77
N PRO A 230 17.65 -0.95 10.71
CA PRO A 230 18.32 -0.41 11.89
C PRO A 230 17.34 0.31 12.82
N LYS A 231 17.23 -0.15 14.07
CA LYS A 231 16.24 0.39 15.03
C LYS A 231 16.50 1.86 15.43
N HIS A 232 17.71 2.37 15.18
CA HIS A 232 18.05 3.78 15.45
C HIS A 232 17.61 4.73 14.33
N LEU A 233 17.23 4.21 13.16
CA LEU A 233 16.64 5.02 12.09
C LEU A 233 15.13 5.18 12.27
N PRO A 234 14.54 6.31 11.85
CA PRO A 234 13.11 6.50 11.93
C PRO A 234 12.37 5.56 10.98
N ILE A 235 11.29 4.93 11.47
CA ILE A 235 10.36 4.17 10.66
C ILE A 235 8.99 4.84 10.65
N VAL A 236 8.48 5.12 9.47
CA VAL A 236 7.11 5.59 9.26
C VAL A 236 6.22 4.40 8.93
N VAL A 237 5.07 4.29 9.59
CA VAL A 237 4.08 3.24 9.34
C VAL A 237 2.84 3.88 8.74
N VAL A 238 2.50 3.49 7.51
CA VAL A 238 1.36 4.06 6.75
C VAL A 238 0.37 2.98 6.34
N GLY A 239 -0.80 3.39 5.87
CA GLY A 239 -1.87 2.49 5.44
C GLY A 239 -2.96 2.32 6.48
N GLY A 240 -4.04 1.60 6.11
CA GLY A 240 -5.26 1.48 6.92
C GLY A 240 -5.06 0.81 8.29
N LEU A 241 -4.00 0.05 8.46
CA LEU A 241 -3.65 -0.64 9.71
C LEU A 241 -2.51 0.03 10.49
N SER A 242 -2.06 1.21 10.06
CA SER A 242 -0.98 1.94 10.74
C SER A 242 -1.31 2.24 12.21
N GLY A 243 -2.54 2.66 12.50
CA GLY A 243 -3.00 2.91 13.88
C GLY A 243 -2.93 1.68 14.81
N VAL A 244 -3.04 0.48 14.23
CA VAL A 244 -2.93 -0.78 14.96
C VAL A 244 -1.48 -1.15 15.20
N TYR A 245 -0.63 -1.06 14.19
CA TYR A 245 0.72 -1.62 14.24
C TYR A 245 1.81 -0.63 14.65
N ALA A 246 1.66 0.66 14.39
CA ALA A 246 2.68 1.65 14.75
C ALA A 246 2.99 1.66 16.26
N PRO A 247 2.00 1.66 17.18
CA PRO A 247 2.27 1.58 18.62
C PRO A 247 2.98 0.28 19.02
N ARG A 248 2.62 -0.84 18.39
CA ARG A 248 3.20 -2.17 18.66
C ARG A 248 4.65 -2.27 18.17
N ILE A 249 4.95 -1.73 17.00
CA ILE A 249 6.31 -1.64 16.43
C ILE A 249 7.18 -0.74 17.31
N LYS A 250 6.62 0.39 17.80
CA LYS A 250 7.29 1.25 18.76
C LYS A 250 7.64 0.51 20.06
N ALA A 251 6.72 -0.32 20.56
CA ALA A 251 6.94 -1.14 21.75
C ALA A 251 8.07 -2.19 21.56
N GLN A 252 8.37 -2.59 20.31
CA GLN A 252 9.50 -3.46 19.97
C GLN A 252 10.85 -2.72 19.88
N GLY A 253 10.87 -1.40 20.18
CA GLY A 253 12.07 -0.58 20.25
C GLY A 253 12.45 0.13 18.94
N TYR A 254 11.56 0.16 17.93
CA TYR A 254 11.77 0.97 16.74
C TYR A 254 11.40 2.44 16.98
N GLN A 255 12.09 3.35 16.30
CA GLN A 255 11.79 4.78 16.37
C GLN A 255 10.67 5.14 15.37
N VAL A 256 9.41 4.93 15.77
CA VAL A 256 8.27 5.28 14.94
C VAL A 256 8.13 6.80 14.87
N ALA A 257 8.10 7.34 13.65
CA ALA A 257 7.99 8.77 13.35
C ALA A 257 6.76 9.06 12.46
N ASP A 258 6.36 10.32 12.45
CA ASP A 258 5.38 10.83 11.49
C ASP A 258 6.05 11.09 10.12
N PRO A 259 5.32 10.94 9.01
CA PRO A 259 5.86 11.24 7.68
C PRO A 259 6.09 12.74 7.49
N ASN A 260 7.16 13.12 6.78
CA ASN A 260 7.43 14.51 6.39
C ASN A 260 6.49 15.00 5.27
N GLY A 261 5.99 14.08 4.44
CA GLY A 261 5.05 14.32 3.36
C GLY A 261 4.36 13.05 2.93
N ASP A 262 3.51 13.14 1.91
CA ASP A 262 2.78 12.01 1.34
C ASP A 262 3.46 11.45 0.08
N ALA A 263 2.85 10.43 -0.56
CA ALA A 263 3.39 9.82 -1.77
C ALA A 263 3.57 10.81 -2.94
N LEU A 264 2.70 11.83 -3.03
CA LEU A 264 2.83 12.88 -4.06
C LEU A 264 4.01 13.82 -3.78
N ASP A 265 4.29 14.11 -2.50
CA ASP A 265 5.51 14.84 -2.12
C ASP A 265 6.76 14.03 -2.42
N GLY A 266 6.68 12.70 -2.22
CA GLY A 266 7.74 11.78 -2.62
C GLY A 266 8.00 11.76 -4.13
N LEU A 267 6.97 11.80 -4.95
CA LEU A 267 7.10 11.89 -6.40
C LEU A 267 7.70 13.24 -6.84
N ALA A 268 7.33 14.33 -6.18
CA ALA A 268 7.94 15.64 -6.42
C ALA A 268 9.44 15.61 -6.08
N TYR A 269 9.81 15.01 -4.94
CA TYR A 269 11.20 14.84 -4.55
C TYR A 269 11.99 14.01 -5.58
N ILE A 270 11.44 12.86 -6.00
CA ILE A 270 12.05 11.99 -7.01
C ILE A 270 12.27 12.74 -8.33
N ASP A 271 11.28 13.52 -8.77
CA ASP A 271 11.37 14.30 -10.02
C ASP A 271 12.50 15.32 -9.98
N GLN A 272 12.67 16.00 -8.85
CA GLN A 272 13.69 17.04 -8.65
C GLN A 272 15.11 16.47 -8.53
N HIS A 273 15.25 15.26 -7.96
CA HIS A 273 16.56 14.64 -7.65
C HIS A 273 16.88 13.42 -8.51
N LEU A 274 16.17 13.24 -9.63
CA LEU A 274 16.29 12.04 -10.48
C LEU A 274 17.72 11.77 -10.97
N GLN A 275 18.53 12.80 -11.17
CA GLN A 275 19.93 12.66 -11.63
C GLN A 275 20.87 12.18 -10.51
N GLU A 276 20.52 12.43 -9.24
CA GLU A 276 21.28 12.03 -8.05
C GLU A 276 20.92 10.62 -7.60
N LEU A 277 19.68 10.21 -7.88
CA LEU A 277 19.15 8.89 -7.60
C LEU A 277 19.60 7.94 -8.72
N THR A 278 20.68 7.18 -8.50
CA THR A 278 21.27 6.30 -9.53
C THR A 278 20.24 5.32 -10.09
N VAL A 279 20.20 5.20 -11.42
CA VAL A 279 19.24 4.36 -12.18
C VAL A 279 19.25 2.90 -11.75
N GLU A 280 20.36 2.37 -11.22
CA GLU A 280 20.49 1.01 -10.69
C GLU A 280 19.55 0.72 -9.53
N HIS A 281 19.16 1.75 -8.74
CA HIS A 281 18.22 1.61 -7.64
C HIS A 281 16.76 1.39 -8.09
N TRP A 282 16.40 1.80 -9.32
CA TRP A 282 15.04 1.73 -9.84
C TRP A 282 14.73 0.44 -10.62
N MET A 283 15.78 -0.27 -11.07
CA MET A 283 15.66 -1.41 -11.99
C MET A 283 15.94 -2.78 -11.35
N SER A 284 16.11 -2.89 -10.05
CA SER A 284 16.54 -4.13 -9.37
C SER A 284 15.46 -5.21 -9.22
N TYR A 285 14.45 -5.22 -10.06
CA TYR A 285 13.50 -6.33 -10.23
C TYR A 285 13.50 -6.85 -11.68
N ALA A 286 14.64 -6.79 -12.37
CA ALA A 286 14.81 -7.47 -13.65
C ALA A 286 15.49 -8.82 -13.44
#